data_c25d625ffc057ebf3d38b5a68a271265
#
_entry.id   c25d625ffc057ebf3d38b5a68a271265
#
_cell.length_a   1.000
_cell.length_b   1.000
_cell.length_c   1.000
_cell.angle_alpha   90.00
_cell.angle_beta   90.00
_cell.angle_gamma   90.00
#
_symmetry.space_group_name_H-M   'P 1'
#
loop_
_entity.id
_entity.type
_entity.pdbx_description
1 polymer ?
#
loop_
_entity_poly.entity_id
_entity_poly.type
_entity_poly.pdbx_seq_one_letter_code
_entity_poly.pdbx_strand_id
1 'polypeptide(L)'
;MNKTQETTRLVLLRHGQSIWNRDRRFAGWGDIPLSPQGEEEAKRAGWLLKQAGFTFDACYCSELQRANATLAYVQSVMGLDTLPVHRSWRLNERHYGALEGMRRWDAIRKFGIWPILQSQINFNAIPPLMRMDDPRIPANQSHYAAVDRAQLPLAESMRQAQERAQPLWQETIFPEIRQGKRLLIVSHQGLLKTLVMQLEGLTGVQMMRLSIATARPLCYELDHSLKPVKRYYLPD
;
A
#
# COMPACT_ATOMS: atom_id res chain seq x y z
N MET A 1 15.16 -29.14 24.13
CA MET A 1 14.46 -29.20 22.84
C MET A 1 13.86 -27.82 22.58
N ASN A 2 14.50 -26.99 21.74
CA ASN A 2 13.93 -25.72 21.31
C ASN A 2 12.68 -26.05 20.47
N LYS A 3 11.48 -25.80 20.99
CA LYS A 3 10.28 -25.71 20.16
C LYS A 3 10.56 -24.60 19.15
N THR A 4 10.80 -24.94 17.90
CA THR A 4 10.72 -23.99 16.80
C THR A 4 9.35 -23.35 16.88
N GLN A 5 9.30 -22.08 17.28
CA GLN A 5 8.07 -21.32 17.40
C GLN A 5 7.52 -21.23 15.98
N GLU A 6 6.37 -21.88 15.70
CA GLU A 6 5.72 -21.79 14.40
C GLU A 6 5.39 -20.32 14.13
N THR A 7 6.02 -19.76 13.13
CA THR A 7 5.79 -18.37 12.71
C THR A 7 4.98 -18.34 11.43
N THR A 8 4.05 -17.40 11.34
CA THR A 8 3.31 -17.13 10.11
C THR A 8 4.03 -16.06 9.30
N ARG A 9 4.10 -16.24 7.98
CA ARG A 9 4.76 -15.28 7.09
C ARG A 9 3.76 -14.32 6.46
N LEU A 10 4.07 -13.03 6.57
CA LEU A 10 3.37 -11.94 5.89
C LEU A 10 4.38 -11.19 5.03
N VAL A 11 4.03 -10.94 3.76
CA VAL A 11 4.84 -10.11 2.88
C VAL A 11 4.06 -8.85 2.50
N LEU A 12 4.67 -7.70 2.73
CA LEU A 12 4.20 -6.40 2.27
C LEU A 12 5.02 -5.99 1.05
N LEU A 13 4.36 -5.66 -0.05
CA LEU A 13 5.03 -5.26 -1.28
C LEU A 13 4.45 -3.93 -1.77
N ARG A 14 5.29 -2.90 -1.83
CA ARG A 14 4.94 -1.67 -2.52
C ARG A 14 5.01 -1.91 -4.02
N HIS A 15 4.02 -1.37 -4.76
CA HIS A 15 4.02 -1.44 -6.23
C HIS A 15 5.31 -0.92 -6.85
N GLY A 16 5.67 -1.39 -8.06
CA GLY A 16 6.78 -0.90 -8.87
C GLY A 16 6.63 0.57 -9.22
N GLN A 17 7.67 1.19 -9.75
CA GLN A 17 7.66 2.60 -10.14
C GLN A 17 6.50 2.87 -11.11
N SER A 18 5.60 3.80 -10.78
CA SER A 18 4.58 4.30 -11.72
C SER A 18 5.13 5.47 -12.56
N ILE A 19 4.44 5.78 -13.66
CA ILE A 19 4.78 6.96 -14.49
C ILE A 19 4.82 8.23 -13.64
N TRP A 20 3.87 8.43 -12.72
CA TRP A 20 3.87 9.62 -11.87
C TRP A 20 4.95 9.59 -10.77
N ASN A 21 5.38 8.41 -10.31
CA ASN A 21 6.57 8.34 -9.45
C ASN A 21 7.82 8.81 -10.19
N ARG A 22 8.04 8.33 -11.43
CA ARG A 22 9.13 8.77 -12.31
C ARG A 22 9.09 10.28 -12.53
N ASP A 23 7.91 10.84 -12.79
CA ASP A 23 7.70 12.24 -13.09
C ASP A 23 7.61 13.13 -11.83
N ARG A 24 7.78 12.55 -10.63
CA ARG A 24 7.73 13.22 -9.31
C ARG A 24 6.42 13.97 -9.06
N ARG A 25 5.29 13.35 -9.43
CA ARG A 25 3.94 13.85 -9.19
C ARG A 25 3.31 13.16 -7.97
N PHE A 26 2.41 13.85 -7.30
CA PHE A 26 1.55 13.26 -6.28
C PHE A 26 0.59 12.26 -6.95
N ALA A 27 0.69 10.98 -6.62
CA ALA A 27 -0.12 9.95 -7.28
C ALA A 27 -1.49 9.76 -6.61
N GLY A 28 -1.53 9.57 -5.30
CA GLY A 28 -2.78 9.33 -4.56
C GLY A 28 -3.62 8.20 -5.17
N TRP A 29 -4.90 8.50 -5.43
CA TRP A 29 -5.84 7.59 -6.08
C TRP A 29 -5.88 7.72 -7.61
N GLY A 30 -5.06 8.62 -8.18
CA GLY A 30 -4.88 8.66 -9.63
C GLY A 30 -4.49 7.27 -10.14
N ASP A 31 -5.28 6.74 -11.09
CA ASP A 31 -5.10 5.37 -11.60
C ASP A 31 -4.08 5.34 -12.75
N ILE A 32 -2.80 5.39 -12.38
CA ILE A 32 -1.64 5.54 -13.25
C ILE A 32 -0.90 4.21 -13.40
N PRO A 33 -0.52 3.80 -14.63
CA PRO A 33 0.20 2.56 -14.86
C PRO A 33 1.62 2.58 -14.33
N LEU A 34 2.24 1.40 -14.28
CA LEU A 34 3.67 1.26 -14.07
C LEU A 34 4.46 1.94 -15.19
N SER A 35 5.67 2.37 -14.88
CA SER A 35 6.67 2.67 -15.90
C SER A 35 7.33 1.37 -16.38
N PRO A 36 8.04 1.35 -17.54
CA PRO A 36 8.80 0.17 -17.96
C PRO A 36 9.77 -0.33 -16.88
N GLN A 37 10.42 0.58 -16.16
CA GLN A 37 11.24 0.25 -15.00
C GLN A 37 10.43 -0.43 -13.89
N GLY A 38 9.22 0.07 -13.60
CA GLY A 38 8.34 -0.48 -12.57
C GLY A 38 7.86 -1.91 -12.88
N GLU A 39 7.70 -2.25 -14.16
CA GLU A 39 7.39 -3.60 -14.61
C GLU A 39 8.56 -4.56 -14.33
N GLU A 40 9.79 -4.15 -14.65
CA GLU A 40 10.98 -4.94 -14.36
C GLU A 40 11.22 -5.08 -12.84
N GLU A 41 10.99 -4.01 -12.07
CA GLU A 41 11.01 -4.06 -10.60
C GLU A 41 9.99 -5.08 -10.05
N ALA A 42 8.78 -5.14 -10.61
CA ALA A 42 7.75 -6.09 -10.21
C ALA A 42 8.13 -7.55 -10.54
N LYS A 43 8.67 -7.80 -11.73
CA LYS A 43 9.19 -9.12 -12.12
C LYS A 43 10.33 -9.57 -11.19
N ARG A 44 11.24 -8.65 -10.87
CA ARG A 44 12.34 -8.93 -9.93
C ARG A 44 11.81 -9.28 -8.54
N ALA A 45 10.79 -8.57 -8.03
CA ALA A 45 10.16 -8.90 -6.74
C ALA A 45 9.62 -10.33 -6.74
N GLY A 46 8.95 -10.75 -7.82
CA GLY A 46 8.46 -12.13 -7.99
C GLY A 46 9.61 -13.14 -8.00
N TRP A 47 10.70 -12.84 -8.69
CA TRP A 47 11.88 -13.69 -8.73
C TRP A 47 12.52 -13.85 -7.34
N LEU A 48 12.70 -12.76 -6.60
CA LEU A 48 13.25 -12.80 -5.23
C LEU A 48 12.39 -13.66 -4.30
N LEU A 49 11.07 -13.52 -4.35
CA LEU A 49 10.15 -14.34 -3.56
C LEU A 49 10.24 -15.81 -3.93
N LYS A 50 10.31 -16.14 -5.23
CA LYS A 50 10.44 -17.50 -5.74
C LYS A 50 11.76 -18.15 -5.30
N GLN A 51 12.88 -17.45 -5.45
CA GLN A 51 14.21 -17.94 -5.04
C GLN A 51 14.31 -18.17 -3.53
N ALA A 52 13.65 -17.30 -2.74
CA ALA A 52 13.60 -17.44 -1.29
C ALA A 52 12.59 -18.50 -0.80
N GLY A 53 11.94 -19.23 -1.70
CA GLY A 53 10.99 -20.31 -1.38
C GLY A 53 9.70 -19.82 -0.71
N PHE A 54 9.25 -18.59 -1.00
CA PHE A 54 7.99 -18.09 -0.51
C PHE A 54 6.83 -18.76 -1.23
N THR A 55 5.80 -19.08 -0.47
CA THR A 55 4.50 -19.55 -0.96
C THR A 55 3.41 -18.78 -0.25
N PHE A 56 2.27 -18.61 -0.90
CA PHE A 56 1.15 -17.83 -0.39
C PHE A 56 -0.15 -18.61 -0.49
N ASP A 57 -1.08 -18.33 0.42
CA ASP A 57 -2.41 -18.92 0.45
C ASP A 57 -3.46 -17.94 -0.13
N ALA A 58 -3.18 -16.63 -0.07
CA ALA A 58 -3.97 -15.58 -0.72
C ALA A 58 -3.15 -14.30 -0.92
N CYS A 59 -3.63 -13.46 -1.85
CA CYS A 59 -3.12 -12.11 -2.08
C CYS A 59 -4.19 -11.07 -1.78
N TYR A 60 -3.76 -9.96 -1.18
CA TYR A 60 -4.55 -8.75 -1.01
C TYR A 60 -3.95 -7.61 -1.83
N CYS A 61 -4.78 -6.89 -2.56
CA CYS A 61 -4.30 -5.82 -3.44
C CYS A 61 -5.22 -4.60 -3.39
N SER A 62 -4.66 -3.41 -3.64
CA SER A 62 -5.48 -2.22 -3.86
C SER A 62 -6.22 -2.29 -5.20
N GLU A 63 -7.19 -1.40 -5.40
CA GLU A 63 -7.91 -1.30 -6.69
C GLU A 63 -7.07 -0.64 -7.78
N LEU A 64 -5.99 0.08 -7.44
CA LEU A 64 -5.23 0.90 -8.39
C LEU A 64 -4.35 0.03 -9.29
N GLN A 65 -4.39 0.31 -10.60
CA GLN A 65 -3.78 -0.51 -11.66
C GLN A 65 -2.28 -0.78 -11.42
N ARG A 66 -1.50 0.18 -10.89
CA ARG A 66 -0.07 -0.03 -10.62
C ARG A 66 0.21 -1.13 -9.59
N ALA A 67 -0.68 -1.29 -8.60
CA ALA A 67 -0.55 -2.38 -7.63
C ALA A 67 -1.03 -3.70 -8.24
N ASN A 68 -2.14 -3.68 -8.98
CA ASN A 68 -2.66 -4.86 -9.69
C ASN A 68 -1.65 -5.38 -10.72
N ALA A 69 -1.04 -4.51 -11.52
CA ALA A 69 -0.01 -4.90 -12.48
C ALA A 69 1.23 -5.46 -11.77
N THR A 70 1.66 -4.85 -10.65
CA THR A 70 2.77 -5.39 -9.85
C THR A 70 2.45 -6.81 -9.36
N LEU A 71 1.25 -7.02 -8.80
CA LEU A 71 0.83 -8.34 -8.34
C LEU A 71 0.79 -9.35 -9.49
N ALA A 72 0.24 -8.98 -10.66
CA ALA A 72 0.17 -9.87 -11.82
C ALA A 72 1.56 -10.32 -12.30
N TYR A 73 2.54 -9.41 -12.36
CA TYR A 73 3.93 -9.78 -12.68
C TYR A 73 4.53 -10.71 -11.62
N VAL A 74 4.30 -10.44 -10.33
CA VAL A 74 4.76 -11.33 -9.24
C VAL A 74 4.16 -12.73 -9.38
N GLN A 75 2.83 -12.82 -9.57
CA GLN A 75 2.14 -14.10 -9.71
C GLN A 75 2.66 -14.89 -10.92
N SER A 76 2.78 -14.26 -12.08
CA SER A 76 3.30 -14.88 -13.31
C SER A 76 4.71 -15.46 -13.11
N VAL A 77 5.63 -14.68 -12.53
CA VAL A 77 7.01 -15.13 -12.28
C VAL A 77 7.08 -16.28 -11.27
N MET A 78 6.21 -16.26 -10.27
CA MET A 78 6.13 -17.29 -9.24
C MET A 78 5.36 -18.54 -9.70
N GLY A 79 4.56 -18.47 -10.78
CA GLY A 79 3.65 -19.53 -11.22
C GLY A 79 2.43 -19.65 -10.30
N LEU A 80 1.89 -18.53 -9.83
CA LEU A 80 0.77 -18.44 -8.87
C LEU A 80 -0.48 -17.81 -9.49
N ASP A 81 -0.72 -18.02 -10.79
CA ASP A 81 -1.82 -17.37 -11.54
C ASP A 81 -3.22 -17.74 -11.02
N THR A 82 -3.36 -18.89 -10.34
CA THR A 82 -4.62 -19.36 -9.75
C THR A 82 -4.81 -18.96 -8.29
N LEU A 83 -3.85 -18.26 -7.69
CA LEU A 83 -3.94 -17.88 -6.29
C LEU A 83 -5.07 -16.85 -6.08
N PRO A 84 -5.94 -17.02 -5.05
CA PRO A 84 -6.99 -16.06 -4.75
C PRO A 84 -6.46 -14.64 -4.54
N VAL A 85 -7.08 -13.66 -5.22
CA VAL A 85 -6.75 -12.24 -5.11
C VAL A 85 -7.95 -11.46 -4.60
N HIS A 86 -7.82 -10.88 -3.41
CA HIS A 86 -8.82 -10.01 -2.80
C HIS A 86 -8.46 -8.54 -3.05
N ARG A 87 -9.19 -7.86 -3.94
CA ARG A 87 -9.02 -6.44 -4.20
C ARG A 87 -9.89 -5.63 -3.27
N SER A 88 -9.34 -4.52 -2.78
CA SER A 88 -10.09 -3.60 -1.93
C SER A 88 -9.57 -2.16 -2.05
N TRP A 89 -10.50 -1.22 -2.23
CA TRP A 89 -10.21 0.21 -2.17
C TRP A 89 -9.64 0.63 -0.80
N ARG A 90 -9.90 -0.14 0.24
CA ARG A 90 -9.32 0.09 1.57
C ARG A 90 -7.80 -0.07 1.60
N LEU A 91 -7.22 -0.71 0.58
CA LEU A 91 -5.77 -0.84 0.37
C LEU A 91 -5.22 0.21 -0.61
N ASN A 92 -6.02 1.14 -1.13
CA ASN A 92 -5.53 2.23 -1.97
C ASN A 92 -4.55 3.13 -1.20
N GLU A 93 -3.72 3.87 -1.92
CA GLU A 93 -2.84 4.88 -1.35
C GLU A 93 -3.65 5.94 -0.57
N ARG A 94 -3.01 6.70 0.29
CA ARG A 94 -3.59 7.91 0.85
C ARG A 94 -4.05 8.83 -0.27
N HIS A 95 -5.27 9.34 -0.18
CA HIS A 95 -5.80 10.29 -1.15
C HIS A 95 -5.17 11.66 -0.97
N TYR A 96 -4.45 12.14 -1.99
CA TYR A 96 -3.75 13.43 -1.93
C TYR A 96 -4.62 14.64 -2.27
N GLY A 97 -5.91 14.45 -2.53
CA GLY A 97 -6.85 15.52 -2.83
C GLY A 97 -6.45 16.32 -4.06
N ALA A 98 -6.56 17.65 -3.96
CA ALA A 98 -6.25 18.54 -5.07
C ALA A 98 -4.78 18.51 -5.53
N LEU A 99 -3.89 17.83 -4.79
CA LEU A 99 -2.48 17.67 -5.19
C LEU A 99 -2.29 16.59 -6.25
N GLU A 100 -3.24 15.68 -6.45
CA GLU A 100 -3.10 14.55 -7.39
C GLU A 100 -2.80 15.02 -8.81
N GLY A 101 -1.78 14.41 -9.42
CA GLY A 101 -1.25 14.76 -10.73
C GLY A 101 -0.30 15.96 -10.76
N MET A 102 -0.22 16.75 -9.68
CA MET A 102 0.64 17.92 -9.64
C MET A 102 2.09 17.54 -9.34
N ARG A 103 3.05 18.25 -9.94
CA ARG A 103 4.42 18.24 -9.49
C ARG A 103 4.56 19.06 -8.20
N ARG A 104 5.56 18.73 -7.38
CA ARG A 104 5.75 19.39 -6.09
C ARG A 104 5.84 20.94 -6.18
N TRP A 105 6.55 21.45 -7.16
CA TRP A 105 6.68 22.89 -7.35
C TRP A 105 5.37 23.57 -7.76
N ASP A 106 4.58 22.93 -8.60
CA ASP A 106 3.27 23.44 -9.01
C ASP A 106 2.30 23.47 -7.83
N ALA A 107 2.35 22.43 -6.99
CA ALA A 107 1.58 22.37 -5.76
C ALA A 107 1.98 23.50 -4.78
N ILE A 108 3.27 23.72 -4.57
CA ILE A 108 3.78 24.81 -3.71
C ILE A 108 3.35 26.18 -4.24
N ARG A 109 3.45 26.40 -5.54
CA ARG A 109 3.03 27.66 -6.18
C ARG A 109 1.53 27.92 -5.99
N LYS A 110 0.70 26.86 -6.06
CA LYS A 110 -0.76 26.96 -5.98
C LYS A 110 -1.28 27.05 -4.55
N PHE A 111 -0.72 26.29 -3.61
CA PHE A 111 -1.26 26.11 -2.25
C PHE A 111 -0.34 26.65 -1.16
N GLY A 112 0.84 27.13 -1.50
CA GLY A 112 1.90 27.51 -0.54
C GLY A 112 2.71 26.31 -0.06
N ILE A 113 3.89 26.57 0.50
CA ILE A 113 4.81 25.53 0.96
C ILE A 113 4.28 24.79 2.20
N TRP A 114 3.61 25.52 3.10
CA TRP A 114 3.24 25.01 4.42
C TRP A 114 2.22 23.84 4.37
N PRO A 115 1.08 23.93 3.65
CA PRO A 115 0.15 22.81 3.51
C PRO A 115 0.82 21.56 2.89
N ILE A 116 1.72 21.77 1.92
CA ILE A 116 2.43 20.66 1.27
C ILE A 116 3.38 19.98 2.25
N LEU A 117 4.16 20.77 3.00
CA LEU A 117 5.09 20.23 3.99
C LEU A 117 4.33 19.50 5.11
N GLN A 118 3.29 20.11 5.69
CA GLN A 118 2.48 19.49 6.74
C GLN A 118 1.91 18.14 6.28
N SER A 119 1.37 18.05 5.07
CA SER A 119 0.83 16.80 4.54
C SER A 119 1.87 15.69 4.43
N GLN A 120 3.17 16.01 4.43
CA GLN A 120 4.25 15.02 4.31
C GLN A 120 4.88 14.61 5.64
N ILE A 121 4.81 15.45 6.66
CA ILE A 121 5.48 15.21 7.94
C ILE A 121 4.53 15.00 9.12
N ASN A 122 3.27 15.44 9.00
CA ASN A 122 2.29 15.37 10.08
C ASN A 122 1.25 14.29 9.79
N PHE A 123 1.14 13.33 10.69
CA PHE A 123 0.23 12.19 10.61
C PHE A 123 -1.24 12.59 10.48
N ASN A 124 -1.62 13.72 11.07
CA ASN A 124 -3.00 14.22 11.09
C ASN A 124 -3.31 15.26 10.01
N ALA A 125 -2.30 15.75 9.28
CA ALA A 125 -2.52 16.80 8.31
C ALA A 125 -3.21 16.27 7.05
N ILE A 126 -4.30 16.91 6.68
CA ILE A 126 -5.05 16.64 5.46
C ILE A 126 -4.49 17.51 4.34
N PRO A 127 -4.17 16.95 3.16
CA PRO A 127 -3.82 17.75 1.98
C PRO A 127 -4.98 18.66 1.54
N PRO A 128 -4.74 19.68 0.70
CA PRO A 128 -5.81 20.47 0.12
C PRO A 128 -6.90 19.60 -0.50
N LEU A 129 -8.16 19.81 -0.10
CA LEU A 129 -9.29 19.02 -0.54
C LEU A 129 -9.51 19.14 -2.05
N MET A 130 -9.88 18.06 -2.70
CA MET A 130 -10.42 18.08 -4.05
C MET A 130 -11.81 18.73 -4.03
N ARG A 131 -12.12 19.49 -5.06
CA ARG A 131 -13.44 20.13 -5.15
C ARG A 131 -14.53 19.08 -5.41
N MET A 132 -15.74 19.30 -4.94
CA MET A 132 -16.86 18.37 -5.13
C MET A 132 -17.27 18.20 -6.60
N ASP A 133 -16.99 19.19 -7.43
CA ASP A 133 -17.27 19.18 -8.88
C ASP A 133 -16.09 18.64 -9.71
N ASP A 134 -14.99 18.24 -9.08
CA ASP A 134 -13.85 17.64 -9.78
C ASP A 134 -14.23 16.22 -10.29
N PRO A 135 -14.10 15.95 -11.60
CA PRO A 135 -14.45 14.64 -12.15
C PRO A 135 -13.59 13.48 -11.59
N ARG A 136 -12.44 13.79 -10.99
CA ARG A 136 -11.52 12.79 -10.41
C ARG A 136 -11.91 12.32 -9.01
N ILE A 137 -12.91 12.93 -8.36
CA ILE A 137 -13.31 12.47 -7.03
C ILE A 137 -13.77 11.01 -7.09
N PRO A 138 -13.38 10.15 -6.13
CA PRO A 138 -13.73 8.73 -6.15
C PRO A 138 -15.24 8.48 -6.27
N ALA A 139 -16.06 9.32 -5.66
CA ALA A 139 -17.51 9.21 -5.70
C ALA A 139 -18.14 9.36 -7.11
N ASN A 140 -17.39 9.86 -8.10
CA ASN A 140 -17.82 9.97 -9.49
C ASN A 140 -17.26 8.85 -10.38
N GLN A 141 -16.42 7.96 -9.83
CA GLN A 141 -15.80 6.87 -10.59
C GLN A 141 -16.65 5.61 -10.46
N SER A 142 -16.97 4.96 -11.58
CA SER A 142 -17.89 3.81 -11.64
C SER A 142 -17.44 2.61 -10.81
N HIS A 143 -16.14 2.38 -10.70
CA HIS A 143 -15.61 1.25 -9.92
C HIS A 143 -15.76 1.40 -8.40
N TYR A 144 -16.08 2.60 -7.90
CA TYR A 144 -16.45 2.81 -6.50
C TYR A 144 -17.96 2.96 -6.28
N ALA A 145 -18.78 2.70 -7.30
CA ALA A 145 -20.25 2.91 -7.22
C ALA A 145 -20.93 2.08 -6.12
N ALA A 146 -20.36 0.94 -5.75
CA ALA A 146 -20.87 0.10 -4.65
C ALA A 146 -20.41 0.58 -3.25
N VAL A 147 -19.54 1.59 -3.16
CA VAL A 147 -19.06 2.14 -1.90
C VAL A 147 -19.94 3.32 -1.51
N ASP A 148 -20.34 3.38 -0.24
CA ASP A 148 -21.04 4.54 0.27
C ASP A 148 -20.22 5.82 0.03
N ARG A 149 -20.85 6.81 -0.63
CA ARG A 149 -20.19 8.07 -0.99
C ARG A 149 -19.62 8.81 0.23
N ALA A 150 -20.20 8.64 1.40
CA ALA A 150 -19.72 9.24 2.65
C ALA A 150 -18.38 8.65 3.12
N GLN A 151 -18.02 7.45 2.66
CA GLN A 151 -16.74 6.81 2.97
C GLN A 151 -15.62 7.16 1.97
N LEU A 152 -15.98 7.76 0.83
CA LEU A 152 -15.03 8.09 -0.22
C LEU A 152 -14.39 9.47 0.02
N PRO A 153 -13.05 9.56 0.10
CA PRO A 153 -12.38 10.79 0.53
C PRO A 153 -12.27 11.83 -0.58
N LEU A 154 -12.28 13.11 -0.21
CA LEU A 154 -11.81 14.23 -1.05
C LEU A 154 -10.32 14.53 -0.83
N ALA A 155 -9.76 14.11 0.27
CA ALA A 155 -8.36 14.02 0.64
C ALA A 155 -8.25 13.26 1.96
N GLU A 156 -7.09 12.67 2.25
CA GLU A 156 -6.86 11.92 3.50
C GLU A 156 -5.57 12.39 4.19
N SER A 157 -5.64 12.53 5.50
CA SER A 157 -4.45 12.44 6.35
C SER A 157 -3.97 10.98 6.40
N MET A 158 -2.75 10.74 6.93
CA MET A 158 -2.28 9.36 7.15
C MET A 158 -3.13 8.63 8.19
N ARG A 159 -3.67 9.35 9.19
CA ARG A 159 -4.62 8.81 10.16
C ARG A 159 -5.88 8.30 9.48
N GLN A 160 -6.50 9.09 8.62
CA GLN A 160 -7.72 8.70 7.91
C GLN A 160 -7.48 7.51 6.97
N ALA A 161 -6.32 7.46 6.28
CA ALA A 161 -5.95 6.30 5.47
C ALA A 161 -5.79 5.02 6.33
N GLN A 162 -5.24 5.13 7.54
CA GLN A 162 -5.17 4.03 8.51
C GLN A 162 -6.57 3.59 8.95
N GLU A 163 -7.42 4.53 9.37
CA GLU A 163 -8.79 4.27 9.81
C GLU A 163 -9.61 3.59 8.71
N ARG A 164 -9.45 4.02 7.46
CA ARG A 164 -10.07 3.39 6.28
C ARG A 164 -9.63 1.94 6.08
N ALA A 165 -8.37 1.63 6.29
CA ALA A 165 -7.83 0.27 6.14
C ALA A 165 -8.20 -0.66 7.30
N GLN A 166 -8.48 -0.10 8.47
CA GLN A 166 -8.63 -0.85 9.73
C GLN A 166 -9.70 -1.94 9.69
N PRO A 167 -10.94 -1.73 9.14
CA PRO A 167 -11.93 -2.81 9.06
C PRO A 167 -11.42 -4.02 8.26
N LEU A 168 -10.85 -3.81 7.07
CA LEU A 168 -10.30 -4.90 6.26
C LEU A 168 -9.15 -5.62 7.00
N TRP A 169 -8.29 -4.85 7.68
CA TRP A 169 -7.19 -5.41 8.45
C TRP A 169 -7.70 -6.28 9.61
N GLN A 170 -8.62 -5.76 10.43
CA GLN A 170 -9.07 -6.44 11.65
C GLN A 170 -10.06 -7.57 11.39
N GLU A 171 -10.96 -7.41 10.42
CA GLU A 171 -12.06 -8.34 10.19
C GLU A 171 -11.73 -9.44 9.18
N THR A 172 -10.70 -9.23 8.35
CA THR A 172 -10.36 -10.17 7.27
C THR A 172 -8.89 -10.60 7.32
N ILE A 173 -7.94 -9.67 7.15
CA ILE A 173 -6.53 -10.02 6.98
C ILE A 173 -5.94 -10.60 8.28
N PHE A 174 -6.16 -9.93 9.40
CA PHE A 174 -5.63 -10.36 10.69
C PHE A 174 -6.13 -11.75 11.13
N PRO A 175 -7.44 -12.08 11.01
CA PRO A 175 -7.93 -13.44 11.28
C PRO A 175 -7.31 -14.51 10.38
N GLU A 176 -7.07 -14.23 9.11
CA GLU A 176 -6.43 -15.18 8.21
C GLU A 176 -4.96 -15.46 8.58
N ILE A 177 -4.21 -14.41 8.92
CA ILE A 177 -2.83 -14.57 9.42
C ILE A 177 -2.84 -15.40 10.72
N ARG A 178 -3.81 -15.16 11.61
CA ARG A 178 -3.96 -15.91 12.87
C ARG A 178 -4.27 -17.40 12.63
N GLN A 179 -4.91 -17.73 11.52
CA GLN A 179 -5.14 -19.11 11.08
C GLN A 179 -3.90 -19.77 10.44
N GLY A 180 -2.77 -19.07 10.42
CA GLY A 180 -1.52 -19.55 9.83
C GLY A 180 -1.40 -19.34 8.32
N LYS A 181 -2.33 -18.62 7.67
CA LYS A 181 -2.25 -18.33 6.24
C LYS A 181 -1.08 -17.39 5.93
N ARG A 182 -0.36 -17.71 4.88
CA ARG A 182 0.75 -16.92 4.34
C ARG A 182 0.19 -15.94 3.33
N LEU A 183 0.29 -14.66 3.61
CA LEU A 183 -0.35 -13.63 2.81
C LEU A 183 0.67 -12.71 2.13
N LEU A 184 0.33 -12.32 0.89
CA LEU A 184 1.01 -11.25 0.16
C LEU A 184 0.08 -10.04 0.06
N ILE A 185 0.50 -8.88 0.55
CA ILE A 185 -0.24 -7.62 0.43
C ILE A 185 0.52 -6.70 -0.53
N VAL A 186 -0.08 -6.40 -1.68
CA VAL A 186 0.48 -5.46 -2.66
C VAL A 186 -0.30 -4.14 -2.59
N SER A 187 0.39 -3.08 -2.22
CA SER A 187 -0.23 -1.77 -2.00
C SER A 187 0.78 -0.63 -2.24
N HIS A 188 0.67 0.45 -1.49
CA HIS A 188 1.34 1.72 -1.70
C HIS A 188 2.14 2.15 -0.47
N GLN A 189 3.11 3.07 -0.65
CA GLN A 189 3.99 3.46 0.43
C GLN A 189 3.24 3.97 1.66
N GLY A 190 2.31 4.91 1.48
CA GLY A 190 1.58 5.52 2.60
C GLY A 190 0.78 4.48 3.36
N LEU A 191 -0.03 3.69 2.65
CA LEU A 191 -0.85 2.67 3.29
C LEU A 191 -0.02 1.58 3.96
N LEU A 192 1.02 1.05 3.30
CA LEU A 192 1.87 0.02 3.91
C LEU A 192 2.56 0.51 5.18
N LYS A 193 2.93 1.80 5.27
CA LYS A 193 3.43 2.39 6.52
C LYS A 193 2.42 2.30 7.66
N THR A 194 1.13 2.44 7.39
CA THR A 194 0.08 2.31 8.41
C THR A 194 -0.07 0.88 8.88
N LEU A 195 0.10 -0.11 8.00
CA LEU A 195 0.10 -1.53 8.37
C LEU A 195 1.34 -1.87 9.22
N VAL A 196 2.52 -1.38 8.83
CA VAL A 196 3.75 -1.51 9.64
C VAL A 196 3.56 -0.87 11.02
N MET A 197 2.96 0.32 11.08
CA MET A 197 2.64 0.99 12.35
C MET A 197 1.80 0.11 13.27
N GLN A 198 0.79 -0.56 12.73
CA GLN A 198 -0.08 -1.45 13.52
C GLN A 198 0.66 -2.72 13.96
N LEU A 199 1.44 -3.33 13.08
CA LEU A 199 2.22 -4.55 13.38
C LEU A 199 3.28 -4.30 14.47
N GLU A 200 3.94 -3.15 14.43
CA GLU A 200 5.09 -2.83 15.29
C GLU A 200 4.73 -1.91 16.47
N GLY A 201 3.47 -1.49 16.59
CA GLY A 201 3.05 -0.58 17.67
C GLY A 201 3.69 0.81 17.60
N LEU A 202 3.98 1.31 16.39
CA LEU A 202 4.66 2.59 16.22
C LEU A 202 3.72 3.77 16.46
N THR A 203 4.29 4.88 16.93
CA THR A 203 3.59 6.17 16.97
C THR A 203 3.46 6.76 15.56
N GLY A 204 2.51 7.69 15.37
CA GLY A 204 2.35 8.40 14.08
C GLY A 204 3.63 9.11 13.64
N VAL A 205 4.41 9.67 14.57
CA VAL A 205 5.71 10.31 14.27
C VAL A 205 6.74 9.31 13.76
N GLN A 206 6.83 8.14 14.39
CA GLN A 206 7.74 7.08 13.95
C GLN A 206 7.33 6.54 12.58
N MET A 207 6.04 6.32 12.35
CA MET A 207 5.50 5.87 11.06
C MET A 207 5.80 6.88 9.94
N MET A 208 5.68 8.19 10.18
CA MET A 208 5.99 9.21 9.16
C MET A 208 7.45 9.14 8.69
N ARG A 209 8.37 8.73 9.54
CA ARG A 209 9.81 8.58 9.22
C ARG A 209 10.14 7.30 8.47
N LEU A 210 9.22 6.32 8.41
CA LEU A 210 9.44 5.08 7.67
C LEU A 210 9.58 5.36 6.17
N SER A 211 10.31 4.48 5.49
CA SER A 211 10.31 4.36 4.03
C SER A 211 10.08 2.91 3.66
N ILE A 212 9.19 2.67 2.69
CA ILE A 212 8.97 1.34 2.11
C ILE A 212 9.55 1.36 0.70
N ALA A 213 10.53 0.50 0.47
CA ALA A 213 11.21 0.41 -0.81
C ALA A 213 10.24 -0.02 -1.93
N THR A 214 10.39 0.56 -3.12
CA THR A 214 9.58 0.23 -4.29
C THR A 214 9.89 -1.19 -4.75
N ALA A 215 8.85 -1.99 -4.96
CA ALA A 215 8.90 -3.37 -5.45
C ALA A 215 9.94 -4.27 -4.75
N ARG A 216 10.26 -3.99 -3.50
CA ARG A 216 11.15 -4.84 -2.70
C ARG A 216 10.34 -5.53 -1.60
N PRO A 217 10.25 -6.87 -1.58
CA PRO A 217 9.44 -7.58 -0.60
C PRO A 217 9.90 -7.30 0.83
N LEU A 218 9.02 -6.73 1.65
CA LEU A 218 9.20 -6.56 3.09
C LEU A 218 8.55 -7.74 3.80
N CYS A 219 9.37 -8.64 4.34
CA CYS A 219 8.94 -9.89 4.93
C CYS A 219 8.83 -9.78 6.45
N TYR A 220 7.76 -10.32 6.99
CA TYR A 220 7.53 -10.51 8.40
C TYR A 220 7.41 -11.98 8.74
N GLU A 221 8.04 -12.38 9.83
CA GLU A 221 7.77 -13.61 10.57
C GLU A 221 7.04 -13.20 11.85
N LEU A 222 5.81 -13.66 12.00
CA LEU A 222 4.92 -13.28 13.11
C LEU A 222 4.73 -14.47 14.05
N ASP A 223 4.74 -14.25 15.36
CA ASP A 223 4.39 -15.25 16.33
C ASP A 223 2.86 -15.51 16.36
N HIS A 224 2.41 -16.43 17.21
CA HIS A 224 1.00 -16.76 17.38
C HIS A 224 0.15 -15.59 17.94
N SER A 225 0.79 -14.58 18.54
CA SER A 225 0.15 -13.33 18.97
C SER A 225 0.16 -12.26 17.86
N LEU A 226 0.67 -12.61 16.68
CA LEU A 226 0.90 -11.74 15.51
C LEU A 226 1.86 -10.59 15.77
N LYS A 227 2.75 -10.75 16.75
CA LYS A 227 3.85 -9.82 16.96
C LYS A 227 5.01 -10.19 16.04
N PRO A 228 5.66 -9.18 15.43
CA PRO A 228 6.83 -9.41 14.60
C PRO A 228 8.00 -10.01 15.41
N VAL A 229 8.39 -11.23 15.05
CA VAL A 229 9.62 -11.88 15.54
C VAL A 229 10.80 -11.43 14.69
N LYS A 230 10.55 -11.25 13.38
CA LYS A 230 11.56 -10.81 12.42
C LYS A 230 10.94 -9.94 11.34
N ARG A 231 11.68 -8.90 10.93
CA ARG A 231 11.37 -8.06 9.78
C ARG A 231 12.61 -7.88 8.92
N TYR A 232 12.51 -8.11 7.62
CA TYR A 232 13.63 -7.95 6.70
C TYR A 232 13.15 -7.72 5.26
N TYR A 233 13.99 -7.08 4.46
CA TYR A 233 13.84 -7.11 3.01
C TYR A 233 14.59 -8.32 2.45
N LEU A 234 14.04 -8.93 1.41
CA LEU A 234 14.80 -9.94 0.68
C LEU A 234 16.06 -9.28 0.06
N PRO A 235 17.22 -9.94 0.13
CA PRO A 235 18.42 -9.44 -0.51
C PRO A 235 18.25 -9.39 -2.03
N ASP A 236 18.96 -8.46 -2.66
CA ASP A 236 19.03 -8.31 -4.12
C ASP A 236 19.84 -9.43 -4.78
#